data_265074e1ee0d0aab48dd2606632c09e4
#
_entry.id   265074e1ee0d0aab48dd2606632c09e4
#
_cell.length_a   1.000
_cell.length_b   1.000
_cell.length_c   1.000
_cell.angle_alpha   90.00
_cell.angle_beta   90.00
_cell.angle_gamma   90.00
#
_symmetry.space_group_name_H-M   'P 1'
#
loop_
_entity.id
_entity.type
_entity.pdbx_description
1 polymer ?
#
loop_
_entity_poly.entity_id
_entity_poly.type
_entity_poly.pdbx_seq_one_letter_code
_entity_poly.pdbx_strand_id
1 'polypeptide(L)'
;MDDIVVVGGGIIGASTAYFLSKEGRKVKVIEKDPTYKKASFPLSLGGFRRQFFQKENIMLGKFSREFLLNVPSDLKTKNNPSPTVSMVPNGYLLLFGPEHAQEQYLALENHK
;
A
#
# COMPACT_ATOMS: atom_id res chain seq x y z
N MET A 1 -11.77 11.85 23.85
CA MET A 1 -11.22 11.01 22.75
C MET A 1 -9.73 11.24 22.77
N ASP A 2 -8.94 10.19 23.00
CA ASP A 2 -7.50 10.33 23.19
C ASP A 2 -6.82 10.74 21.88
N ASP A 3 -5.88 11.68 21.97
CA ASP A 3 -5.08 12.08 20.82
C ASP A 3 -4.06 11.01 20.51
N ILE A 4 -3.96 10.64 19.24
CA ILE A 4 -3.01 9.63 18.76
C ILE A 4 -1.82 10.33 18.12
N VAL A 5 -0.62 9.94 18.50
CA VAL A 5 0.63 10.42 17.91
C VAL A 5 1.24 9.32 17.05
N VAL A 6 1.44 9.60 15.77
CA VAL A 6 2.15 8.72 14.82
C VAL A 6 3.55 9.30 14.61
N VAL A 7 4.57 8.54 14.95
CA VAL A 7 5.97 8.95 14.77
C VAL A 7 6.49 8.39 13.44
N GLY A 8 6.84 9.29 12.54
CA GLY A 8 7.25 9.03 11.17
C GLY A 8 6.08 9.21 10.18
N GLY A 9 6.27 10.10 9.20
CA GLY A 9 5.28 10.42 8.15
C GLY A 9 5.52 9.66 6.84
N GLY A 10 6.35 8.63 6.83
CA GLY A 10 6.52 7.76 5.67
C GLY A 10 5.22 7.04 5.29
N ILE A 11 5.24 6.18 4.25
CA ILE A 11 4.01 5.56 3.72
C ILE A 11 3.20 4.81 4.78
N ILE A 12 3.86 4.11 5.71
CA ILE A 12 3.18 3.37 6.78
C ILE A 12 2.52 4.36 7.77
N GLY A 13 3.26 5.36 8.25
CA GLY A 13 2.71 6.33 9.19
C GLY A 13 1.60 7.19 8.58
N ALA A 14 1.77 7.62 7.33
CA ALA A 14 0.74 8.36 6.60
C ALA A 14 -0.54 7.54 6.41
N SER A 15 -0.41 6.27 6.01
CA SER A 15 -1.56 5.36 5.87
C SER A 15 -2.26 5.11 7.20
N THR A 16 -1.49 4.88 8.27
CA THR A 16 -2.04 4.70 9.62
C THR A 16 -2.82 5.95 10.06
N ALA A 17 -2.23 7.12 9.89
CA ALA A 17 -2.89 8.39 10.24
C ALA A 17 -4.16 8.63 9.42
N TYR A 18 -4.13 8.30 8.13
CA TYR A 18 -5.30 8.43 7.25
C TYR A 18 -6.47 7.56 7.73
N PHE A 19 -6.25 6.27 7.94
CA PHE A 19 -7.32 5.37 8.36
C PHE A 19 -7.85 5.68 9.76
N LEU A 20 -6.98 6.01 10.72
CA LEU A 20 -7.40 6.45 12.04
C LEU A 20 -8.24 7.74 11.98
N SER A 21 -7.86 8.68 11.13
CA SER A 21 -8.63 9.92 10.93
C SER A 21 -9.99 9.65 10.29
N LYS A 22 -10.11 8.70 9.37
CA LYS A 22 -11.39 8.23 8.82
C LYS A 22 -12.32 7.66 9.89
N GLU A 23 -11.75 7.00 10.90
CA GLU A 23 -12.48 6.50 12.07
C GLU A 23 -12.81 7.59 13.10
N GLY A 24 -12.60 8.87 12.75
CA GLY A 24 -12.90 10.01 13.61
C GLY A 24 -11.90 10.22 14.75
N ARG A 25 -10.71 9.61 14.71
CA ARG A 25 -9.67 9.84 15.70
C ARG A 25 -8.91 11.13 15.40
N LYS A 26 -8.51 11.84 16.45
CA LYS A 26 -7.56 12.94 16.32
C LYS A 26 -6.15 12.38 16.23
N VAL A 27 -5.48 12.62 15.13
CA VAL A 27 -4.15 12.09 14.86
C VAL A 27 -3.16 13.21 14.61
N LYS A 28 -2.01 13.15 15.26
CA LYS A 28 -0.87 14.04 15.04
C LYS A 28 0.28 13.19 14.47
N VAL A 29 0.80 13.59 13.31
CA VAL A 29 1.98 12.95 12.72
C VAL A 29 3.21 13.80 13.01
N ILE A 30 4.26 13.18 13.50
CA ILE A 30 5.57 13.80 13.75
C ILE A 30 6.56 13.22 12.77
N GLU A 31 7.10 14.06 11.87
CA GLU A 31 8.10 13.68 10.89
C GLU A 31 9.36 14.54 11.07
N LYS A 32 10.53 13.91 11.08
CA LYS A 32 11.83 14.57 11.27
C LYS A 32 12.38 15.20 9.99
N ASP A 33 12.02 14.64 8.82
CA ASP A 33 12.48 15.11 7.52
C ASP A 33 11.28 15.40 6.60
N PRO A 34 10.80 16.66 6.55
CA PRO A 34 9.66 17.03 5.72
C PRO A 34 9.92 16.90 4.21
N THR A 35 11.16 16.67 3.80
CA THR A 35 11.49 16.44 2.39
C THR A 35 11.32 14.99 1.95
N TYR A 36 11.23 14.05 2.89
CA TYR A 36 11.12 12.61 2.68
C TYR A 36 12.25 11.98 1.84
N LYS A 37 13.37 12.71 1.60
CA LYS A 37 14.47 12.22 0.74
C LYS A 37 15.11 10.93 1.24
N LYS A 38 15.06 10.67 2.55
CA LYS A 38 15.59 9.47 3.19
C LYS A 38 14.53 8.43 3.53
N ALA A 39 13.28 8.66 3.17
CA ALA A 39 12.21 7.69 3.39
C ALA A 39 12.40 6.47 2.48
N SER A 40 12.07 5.28 2.99
CA SER A 40 12.26 4.03 2.26
C SER A 40 11.45 3.96 0.95
N PHE A 41 10.25 4.53 0.94
CA PHE A 41 9.38 4.45 -0.23
C PHE A 41 9.95 5.16 -1.47
N PRO A 42 10.40 6.43 -1.43
CA PRO A 42 11.02 7.08 -2.58
C PRO A 42 12.32 6.41 -3.06
N LEU A 43 12.99 5.67 -2.18
CA LEU A 43 14.24 4.96 -2.49
C LEU A 43 13.97 3.53 -3.00
N SER A 44 12.73 3.08 -3.04
CA SER A 44 12.35 1.74 -3.51
C SER A 44 12.07 1.74 -5.02
N LEU A 45 12.02 0.54 -5.61
CA LEU A 45 11.56 0.36 -6.99
C LEU A 45 10.05 0.61 -7.16
N GLY A 46 9.31 0.78 -6.06
CA GLY A 46 7.88 0.99 -6.11
C GLY A 46 7.08 -0.21 -6.62
N GLY A 47 7.68 -1.40 -6.63
CA GLY A 47 7.02 -2.63 -7.09
C GLY A 47 5.85 -3.01 -6.17
N PHE A 48 4.71 -3.34 -6.78
CA PHE A 48 3.51 -3.77 -6.09
C PHE A 48 2.97 -5.05 -6.74
N ARG A 49 2.72 -6.08 -5.94
CA ARG A 49 2.16 -7.35 -6.44
C ARG A 49 1.03 -7.86 -5.57
N ARG A 50 0.20 -8.76 -6.12
CA ARG A 50 -0.87 -9.46 -5.41
C ARG A 50 -0.65 -10.97 -5.32
N GLN A 51 0.40 -11.48 -5.97
CA GLN A 51 0.74 -12.90 -6.00
C GLN A 51 1.51 -13.26 -4.72
N PHE A 52 0.84 -13.93 -3.80
CA PHE A 52 1.37 -14.45 -2.56
C PHE A 52 0.82 -15.84 -2.29
N PHE A 53 1.44 -16.60 -1.39
CA PHE A 53 0.96 -17.90 -0.95
C PHE A 53 -0.12 -17.78 0.15
N GLN A 54 0.06 -16.85 1.09
CA GLN A 54 -0.87 -16.62 2.18
C GLN A 54 -2.07 -15.81 1.72
N LYS A 55 -3.26 -16.30 2.06
CA LYS A 55 -4.53 -15.67 1.72
C LYS A 55 -4.63 -14.22 2.23
N GLU A 56 -4.15 -13.99 3.44
CA GLU A 56 -4.15 -12.66 4.07
C GLU A 56 -3.35 -11.65 3.26
N ASN A 57 -2.17 -12.04 2.76
CA ASN A 57 -1.35 -11.19 1.91
C ASN A 57 -2.00 -10.93 0.55
N ILE A 58 -2.70 -11.91 -0.01
CA ILE A 58 -3.48 -11.73 -1.25
C ILE A 58 -4.60 -10.71 -1.02
N MET A 59 -5.34 -10.84 0.11
CA MET A 59 -6.42 -9.91 0.46
C MET A 59 -5.90 -8.49 0.69
N LEU A 60 -4.79 -8.33 1.43
CA LEU A 60 -4.13 -7.04 1.62
C LEU A 60 -3.67 -6.43 0.29
N GLY A 61 -3.13 -7.25 -0.61
CA GLY A 61 -2.74 -6.81 -1.94
C GLY A 61 -3.94 -6.36 -2.79
N LYS A 62 -5.07 -7.08 -2.73
CA LYS A 62 -6.32 -6.68 -3.39
C LYS A 62 -6.83 -5.35 -2.83
N PHE A 63 -6.93 -5.23 -1.52
CA PHE A 63 -7.34 -3.99 -0.84
C PHE A 63 -6.44 -2.79 -1.22
N SER A 64 -5.12 -2.98 -1.16
CA SER A 64 -4.17 -1.92 -1.50
C SER A 64 -4.28 -1.48 -2.96
N ARG A 65 -4.52 -2.42 -3.87
CA ARG A 65 -4.75 -2.09 -5.28
C ARG A 65 -6.00 -1.22 -5.46
N GLU A 66 -7.12 -1.64 -4.87
CA GLU A 66 -8.36 -0.85 -4.95
C GLU A 66 -8.19 0.54 -4.34
N PHE A 67 -7.51 0.64 -3.20
CA PHE A 67 -7.19 1.94 -2.58
C PHE A 67 -6.35 2.82 -3.51
N LEU A 68 -5.30 2.28 -4.13
CA LEU A 68 -4.45 3.04 -5.05
C LEU A 68 -5.20 3.52 -6.30
N LEU A 69 -6.12 2.72 -6.83
CA LEU A 69 -6.98 3.11 -7.95
C LEU A 69 -7.97 4.23 -7.57
N ASN A 70 -8.39 4.27 -6.32
CA ASN A 70 -9.35 5.25 -5.82
C ASN A 70 -8.69 6.50 -5.22
N VAL A 71 -7.36 6.62 -5.25
CA VAL A 71 -6.63 7.81 -4.75
C VAL A 71 -7.21 9.13 -5.27
N PRO A 72 -7.58 9.29 -6.56
CA PRO A 72 -8.13 10.53 -7.06
C PRO A 72 -9.43 10.98 -6.36
N SER A 73 -10.22 10.03 -5.88
CA SER A 73 -11.45 10.34 -5.12
C SER A 73 -11.20 10.42 -3.62
N ASP A 74 -10.46 9.44 -3.08
CA ASP A 74 -10.35 9.22 -1.64
C ASP A 74 -9.40 10.18 -0.94
N LEU A 75 -8.36 10.66 -1.64
CA LEU A 75 -7.36 11.58 -1.10
C LEU A 75 -7.49 13.02 -1.62
N LYS A 76 -8.61 13.35 -2.25
CA LYS A 76 -8.91 14.69 -2.71
C LYS A 76 -8.96 15.69 -1.56
N THR A 77 -8.25 16.79 -1.70
CA THR A 77 -8.23 17.90 -0.73
C THR A 77 -8.41 19.24 -1.43
N LYS A 78 -8.63 20.32 -0.66
CA LYS A 78 -8.68 21.67 -1.21
C LYS A 78 -7.38 22.07 -1.90
N ASN A 79 -6.24 21.66 -1.34
CA ASN A 79 -4.90 22.01 -1.86
C ASN A 79 -4.44 21.05 -2.96
N ASN A 80 -5.03 19.87 -3.05
CA ASN A 80 -4.77 18.88 -4.12
C ASN A 80 -6.11 18.29 -4.56
N PRO A 81 -6.81 18.94 -5.50
CA PRO A 81 -8.13 18.50 -5.94
C PRO A 81 -8.09 17.25 -6.85
N SER A 82 -6.93 16.87 -7.33
CA SER A 82 -6.78 15.71 -8.22
C SER A 82 -5.47 14.95 -7.93
N PRO A 83 -5.36 14.33 -6.74
CA PRO A 83 -4.19 13.52 -6.41
C PRO A 83 -4.11 12.32 -7.36
N THR A 84 -2.91 11.95 -7.77
CA THR A 84 -2.69 10.81 -8.67
C THR A 84 -1.58 9.91 -8.14
N VAL A 85 -1.71 8.62 -8.45
CA VAL A 85 -0.64 7.63 -8.29
C VAL A 85 -0.33 7.06 -9.66
N SER A 86 0.92 7.20 -10.09
CA SER A 86 1.38 6.57 -11.33
C SER A 86 1.52 5.06 -11.08
N MET A 87 0.56 4.29 -11.56
CA MET A 87 0.56 2.84 -11.46
C MET A 87 0.48 2.24 -12.86
N VAL A 88 1.52 1.50 -13.25
CA VAL A 88 1.58 0.82 -14.55
C VAL A 88 1.32 -0.67 -14.34
N PRO A 89 0.19 -1.21 -14.83
CA PRO A 89 -0.21 -2.60 -14.59
C PRO A 89 0.47 -3.58 -15.56
N ASN A 90 1.79 -3.71 -15.46
CA ASN A 90 2.56 -4.63 -16.31
C ASN A 90 2.40 -6.11 -15.96
N GLY A 91 1.86 -6.40 -14.76
CA GLY A 91 1.81 -7.75 -14.22
C GLY A 91 3.18 -8.25 -13.73
N TYR A 92 3.20 -9.51 -13.29
CA TYR A 92 4.41 -10.22 -12.89
C TYR A 92 4.47 -11.56 -13.60
N LEU A 93 5.61 -11.87 -14.19
CA LEU A 93 5.93 -13.20 -14.68
C LEU A 93 6.85 -13.87 -13.66
N LEU A 94 6.36 -14.95 -13.05
CA LEU A 94 7.13 -15.75 -12.11
C LEU A 94 7.52 -17.06 -12.81
N LEU A 95 8.82 -17.34 -12.85
CA LEU A 95 9.35 -18.55 -13.46
C LEU A 95 9.80 -19.51 -12.35
N PHE A 96 9.40 -20.77 -12.46
CA PHE A 96 9.72 -21.80 -11.49
C PHE A 96 10.25 -23.02 -12.20
N GLY A 97 11.14 -23.76 -11.55
CA GLY A 97 11.55 -25.07 -12.00
C GLY A 97 10.39 -26.10 -11.88
N PRO A 98 10.45 -27.22 -12.63
CA PRO A 98 9.40 -28.23 -12.61
C PRO A 98 9.16 -28.82 -11.21
N GLU A 99 10.17 -28.84 -10.35
CA GLU A 99 10.10 -29.30 -8.96
C GLU A 99 9.15 -28.47 -8.08
N HIS A 100 8.87 -27.21 -8.45
CA HIS A 100 7.98 -26.32 -7.71
C HIS A 100 6.60 -26.17 -8.37
N ALA A 101 6.34 -26.87 -9.47
CA ALA A 101 5.11 -26.69 -10.24
C ALA A 101 3.84 -26.97 -9.42
N GLN A 102 3.85 -28.00 -8.59
CA GLN A 102 2.69 -28.38 -7.79
C GLN A 102 2.36 -27.34 -6.70
N GLU A 103 3.38 -26.82 -6.01
CA GLU A 103 3.19 -25.73 -5.02
C GLU A 103 2.62 -24.47 -5.66
N GLN A 104 3.07 -24.14 -6.86
CA GLN A 104 2.60 -22.99 -7.59
C GLN A 104 1.15 -23.15 -8.06
N TYR A 105 0.76 -24.34 -8.46
CA TYR A 105 -0.62 -24.66 -8.78
C TYR A 105 -1.56 -24.45 -7.59
N LEU A 106 -1.17 -24.94 -6.40
CA LEU A 106 -1.92 -24.74 -5.16
C LEU A 106 -2.00 -23.25 -4.77
N ALA A 107 -0.91 -22.51 -4.97
CA ALA A 107 -0.92 -21.06 -4.73
C ALA A 107 -1.90 -20.32 -5.66
N LEU A 108 -2.00 -20.72 -6.93
CA LEU A 108 -2.95 -20.13 -7.89
C LEU A 108 -4.41 -20.33 -7.48
N GLU A 109 -4.76 -21.45 -6.86
CA GLU A 109 -6.12 -21.68 -6.35
C GLU A 109 -6.52 -20.65 -5.29
N ASN A 110 -5.58 -20.18 -4.47
CA ASN A 110 -5.82 -19.15 -3.46
C ASN A 110 -6.07 -17.75 -4.06
N HIS A 111 -5.83 -17.57 -5.36
CA HIS A 111 -6.05 -16.30 -6.05
C HIS A 111 -7.44 -16.16 -6.69
N LYS A 112 -8.19 -17.25 -6.76
CA LYS A 112 -9.57 -17.26 -7.24
C LYS A 112 -10.52 -16.68 -6.20
#